data_290e27d4ace722c44365622d57f03959
#
_entry.id   290e27d4ace722c44365622d57f03959
#
_cell.length_a   1.000
_cell.length_b   1.000
_cell.length_c   1.000
_cell.angle_alpha   90.00
_cell.angle_beta   90.00
_cell.angle_gamma   90.00
#
_symmetry.space_group_name_H-M   'P 1'
#
loop_
_entity.id
_entity.type
_entity.pdbx_description
1 polymer ?
#
loop_
_entity_poly.entity_id
_entity_poly.type
_entity_poly.pdbx_seq_one_letter_code
_entity_poly.pdbx_strand_id
1 'polypeptide(L)'
;MSETASPPMPQPTREHQLLKEHAGTWKVACKLYMEPGQPPMEATARETIEMVGEFWTISKYECDMMGMPFVGRAMMGYEPHANRFVSTWVDCMSPVLFHFTGKEKGDTIVMEGEAFSCMTQSVLRHRITEKHISKNERIFEMFATMPDGKEIKMMTNHYRRA
;
A
#
# COMPACT_ATOMS: atom_id res chain seq x y z
N MET A 1 18.70 14.98 -44.74
CA MET A 1 18.43 15.38 -43.33
C MET A 1 17.61 14.28 -42.73
N SER A 2 18.17 13.54 -41.75
CA SER A 2 17.46 12.48 -41.09
C SER A 2 16.56 13.10 -40.02
N GLU A 3 15.22 13.02 -40.21
CA GLU A 3 14.28 13.33 -39.17
C GLU A 3 14.49 12.32 -38.03
N THR A 4 15.08 12.78 -36.97
CA THR A 4 15.11 11.99 -35.71
C THR A 4 13.69 11.97 -35.17
N ALA A 5 12.96 10.89 -35.44
CA ALA A 5 11.63 10.66 -34.83
C ALA A 5 11.77 10.79 -33.31
N SER A 6 10.95 11.64 -32.71
CA SER A 6 10.88 11.74 -31.25
C SER A 6 10.57 10.36 -30.67
N PRO A 7 11.20 9.97 -29.54
CA PRO A 7 10.88 8.68 -28.90
C PRO A 7 9.39 8.63 -28.56
N PRO A 8 8.76 7.46 -28.69
CA PRO A 8 7.34 7.32 -28.38
C PRO A 8 7.10 7.66 -26.91
N MET A 9 6.05 8.44 -26.65
CA MET A 9 5.62 8.74 -25.28
C MET A 9 5.13 7.46 -24.59
N PRO A 10 5.49 7.25 -23.32
CA PRO A 10 4.99 6.12 -22.55
C PRO A 10 3.46 6.07 -22.55
N GLN A 11 2.89 4.88 -22.66
CA GLN A 11 1.45 4.67 -22.65
C GLN A 11 1.06 3.89 -21.39
N PRO A 12 -0.09 4.20 -20.75
CA PRO A 12 -0.57 3.45 -19.61
C PRO A 12 -0.94 2.02 -20.01
N THR A 13 -0.63 1.07 -19.12
CA THR A 13 -0.99 -0.35 -19.27
C THR A 13 -2.28 -0.67 -18.51
N ARG A 14 -2.72 -1.94 -18.57
CA ARG A 14 -3.85 -2.43 -17.78
C ARG A 14 -3.64 -2.20 -16.28
N GLU A 15 -2.42 -2.39 -15.79
CA GLU A 15 -2.07 -2.19 -14.37
C GLU A 15 -2.22 -0.73 -13.96
N HIS A 16 -1.88 0.22 -14.82
CA HIS A 16 -2.14 1.65 -14.56
C HIS A 16 -3.64 1.96 -14.53
N GLN A 17 -4.45 1.30 -15.36
CA GLN A 17 -5.91 1.45 -15.29
C GLN A 17 -6.48 0.90 -13.97
N LEU A 18 -5.93 -0.21 -13.47
CA LEU A 18 -6.29 -0.74 -12.15
C LEU A 18 -5.97 0.26 -11.03
N LEU A 19 -4.80 0.89 -11.06
CA LEU A 19 -4.43 1.94 -10.11
C LEU A 19 -5.36 3.16 -10.20
N LYS A 20 -5.77 3.52 -11.40
CA LYS A 20 -6.73 4.62 -11.61
C LYS A 20 -8.10 4.33 -10.98
N GLU A 21 -8.51 3.07 -10.94
CA GLU A 21 -9.75 2.67 -10.23
C GLU A 21 -9.65 2.87 -8.71
N HIS A 22 -8.44 2.93 -8.14
CA HIS A 22 -8.25 3.24 -6.72
C HIS A 22 -8.39 4.73 -6.40
N ALA A 23 -8.32 5.62 -7.39
CA ALA A 23 -8.46 7.06 -7.15
C ALA A 23 -9.83 7.41 -6.55
N GLY A 24 -9.84 8.41 -5.67
CA GLY A 24 -11.02 8.87 -4.96
C GLY A 24 -10.90 8.75 -3.45
N THR A 25 -12.03 8.78 -2.76
CA THR A 25 -12.10 8.76 -1.30
C THR A 25 -12.68 7.46 -0.80
N TRP A 26 -12.05 6.93 0.26
CA TRP A 26 -12.37 5.66 0.87
C TRP A 26 -12.62 5.80 2.37
N LYS A 27 -13.62 5.10 2.88
CA LYS A 27 -13.78 4.80 4.30
C LYS A 27 -13.06 3.51 4.60
N VAL A 28 -12.30 3.47 5.69
CA VAL A 28 -11.45 2.34 6.04
C VAL A 28 -11.79 1.84 7.43
N ALA A 29 -12.17 0.56 7.55
CA ALA A 29 -12.21 -0.13 8.81
C ALA A 29 -10.84 -0.79 9.03
N CYS A 30 -10.08 -0.27 10.00
CA CYS A 30 -8.72 -0.72 10.30
C CYS A 30 -8.72 -1.63 11.52
N LYS A 31 -8.00 -2.76 11.42
CA LYS A 31 -7.67 -3.66 12.53
C LYS A 31 -6.17 -3.77 12.67
N LEU A 32 -5.65 -3.41 13.84
CA LEU A 32 -4.24 -3.51 14.19
C LEU A 32 -4.05 -4.66 15.19
N TYR A 33 -3.20 -5.61 14.83
CA TYR A 33 -2.89 -6.79 15.64
C TYR A 33 -1.60 -6.51 16.42
N MET A 34 -1.73 -6.03 17.67
CA MET A 34 -0.59 -5.61 18.50
C MET A 34 0.12 -6.79 19.14
N GLU A 35 -0.63 -7.82 19.55
CA GLU A 35 -0.10 -9.01 20.19
C GLU A 35 -0.78 -10.28 19.66
N PRO A 36 -0.01 -11.37 19.42
CA PRO A 36 -0.59 -12.65 19.02
C PRO A 36 -1.63 -13.16 20.05
N GLY A 37 -2.78 -13.60 19.54
CA GLY A 37 -3.86 -14.17 20.38
C GLY A 37 -4.72 -13.14 21.09
N GLN A 38 -4.43 -11.86 21.00
CA GLN A 38 -5.27 -10.78 21.54
C GLN A 38 -6.21 -10.23 20.46
N PRO A 39 -7.38 -9.68 20.84
CA PRO A 39 -8.26 -8.99 19.91
C PRO A 39 -7.52 -7.81 19.25
N PRO A 40 -7.76 -7.53 17.96
CA PRO A 40 -7.17 -6.38 17.31
C PRO A 40 -7.71 -5.08 17.89
N MET A 41 -6.89 -4.04 17.87
CA MET A 41 -7.36 -2.68 18.06
C MET A 41 -8.06 -2.22 16.78
N GLU A 42 -9.27 -1.68 16.91
CA GLU A 42 -10.07 -1.22 15.79
C GLU A 42 -10.03 0.31 15.69
N ALA A 43 -9.93 0.80 14.47
CA ALA A 43 -9.99 2.22 14.17
C ALA A 43 -10.74 2.44 12.84
N THR A 44 -11.28 3.63 12.68
CA THR A 44 -11.86 4.08 11.41
C THR A 44 -10.95 5.12 10.81
N ALA A 45 -10.62 4.93 9.55
CA ALA A 45 -9.75 5.83 8.80
C ALA A 45 -10.44 6.35 7.53
N ARG A 46 -9.83 7.35 6.94
CA ARG A 46 -10.16 7.88 5.63
C ARG A 46 -8.91 7.92 4.78
N GLU A 47 -9.00 7.44 3.56
CA GLU A 47 -7.94 7.57 2.57
C GLU A 47 -8.45 8.31 1.35
N THR A 48 -7.66 9.29 0.89
CA THR A 48 -7.90 10.00 -0.37
C THR A 48 -6.74 9.68 -1.30
N ILE A 49 -7.05 9.19 -2.49
CA ILE A 49 -6.08 8.77 -3.51
C ILE A 49 -6.25 9.64 -4.74
N GLU A 50 -5.15 10.25 -5.17
CA GLU A 50 -5.07 11.09 -6.37
C GLU A 50 -4.10 10.50 -7.38
N MET A 51 -4.38 10.71 -8.67
CA MET A 51 -3.47 10.35 -9.74
C MET A 51 -2.39 11.41 -9.94
N VAL A 52 -1.16 10.98 -10.19
CA VAL A 52 -0.10 11.81 -10.76
C VAL A 52 0.08 11.40 -12.22
N GLY A 53 -0.50 12.17 -13.13
CA GLY A 53 -0.64 11.77 -14.52
C GLY A 53 -1.46 10.49 -14.65
N GLU A 54 -0.98 9.56 -15.46
CA GLU A 54 -1.67 8.28 -15.72
C GLU A 54 -0.95 7.05 -15.14
N PHE A 55 0.18 7.25 -14.43
CA PHE A 55 1.07 6.16 -14.03
C PHE A 55 1.14 5.92 -12.52
N TRP A 56 0.89 6.93 -11.70
CA TRP A 56 1.13 6.88 -10.26
C TRP A 56 -0.10 7.32 -9.48
N THR A 57 -0.25 6.76 -8.30
CA THR A 57 -1.18 7.27 -7.27
C THR A 57 -0.39 7.86 -6.12
N ILE A 58 -0.92 8.91 -5.51
CA ILE A 58 -0.49 9.41 -4.20
C ILE A 58 -1.68 9.40 -3.29
N SER A 59 -1.53 8.87 -2.08
CA SER A 59 -2.60 8.83 -1.11
C SER A 59 -2.29 9.58 0.17
N LYS A 60 -3.35 10.02 0.82
CA LYS A 60 -3.37 10.52 2.19
C LYS A 60 -4.29 9.66 3.02
N TYR A 61 -3.72 8.99 4.01
CA TYR A 61 -4.43 8.17 4.98
C TYR A 61 -4.49 8.91 6.30
N GLU A 62 -5.67 9.04 6.89
CA GLU A 62 -5.90 9.77 8.12
C GLU A 62 -6.80 8.97 9.06
N CYS A 63 -6.41 8.85 10.32
CA CYS A 63 -7.28 8.31 11.36
C CYS A 63 -6.95 8.93 12.71
N ASP A 64 -7.82 8.67 13.67
CA ASP A 64 -7.55 8.92 15.09
C ASP A 64 -7.17 7.60 15.75
N MET A 65 -5.98 7.52 16.29
CA MET A 65 -5.48 6.38 17.03
C MET A 65 -5.56 6.68 18.52
N MET A 66 -6.69 6.37 19.17
CA MET A 66 -6.92 6.60 20.60
C MET A 66 -6.67 8.05 21.04
N GLY A 67 -7.23 9.00 20.30
CA GLY A 67 -7.08 10.43 20.57
C GLY A 67 -5.82 11.08 20.00
N MET A 68 -4.98 10.32 19.31
CA MET A 68 -3.80 10.82 18.59
C MET A 68 -4.05 10.86 17.09
N PRO A 69 -3.94 12.04 16.43
CA PRO A 69 -4.04 12.11 14.98
C PRO A 69 -2.94 11.30 14.32
N PHE A 70 -3.32 10.41 13.40
CA PHE A 70 -2.40 9.65 12.57
C PHE A 70 -2.54 10.08 11.12
N VAL A 71 -1.42 10.33 10.45
CA VAL A 71 -1.35 10.65 9.02
C VAL A 71 -0.27 9.82 8.36
N GLY A 72 -0.63 9.14 7.28
CA GLY A 72 0.31 8.44 6.42
C GLY A 72 0.20 8.89 4.96
N ARG A 73 1.24 8.66 4.19
CA ARG A 73 1.31 8.92 2.76
C ARG A 73 1.84 7.69 2.04
N ALA A 74 1.16 7.30 0.98
CA ALA A 74 1.65 6.29 0.08
C ALA A 74 1.80 6.85 -1.33
N MET A 75 2.74 6.28 -2.06
CA MET A 75 2.83 6.39 -3.51
C MET A 75 2.84 5.00 -4.08
N MET A 76 2.07 4.74 -5.13
CA MET A 76 2.01 3.45 -5.79
C MET A 76 2.01 3.63 -7.31
N GLY A 77 2.68 2.72 -8.00
CA GLY A 77 2.74 2.70 -9.45
C GLY A 77 3.07 1.31 -9.99
N TYR A 78 3.16 1.24 -11.31
CA TYR A 78 3.57 0.04 -12.01
C TYR A 78 4.69 0.37 -12.99
N GLU A 79 5.74 -0.44 -13.00
CA GLU A 79 6.90 -0.31 -13.89
C GLU A 79 6.85 -1.42 -14.95
N PRO A 80 6.36 -1.12 -16.19
CA PRO A 80 6.22 -2.15 -17.24
C PRO A 80 7.54 -2.81 -17.64
N HIS A 81 8.63 -2.04 -17.67
CA HIS A 81 9.96 -2.56 -18.03
C HIS A 81 10.48 -3.58 -17.02
N ALA A 82 10.08 -3.48 -15.75
CA ALA A 82 10.42 -4.39 -14.67
C ALA A 82 9.30 -5.38 -14.35
N ASN A 83 8.13 -5.24 -14.99
CA ASN A 83 6.94 -6.06 -14.77
C ASN A 83 6.60 -6.20 -13.29
N ARG A 84 6.49 -5.05 -12.58
CA ARG A 84 6.22 -5.03 -11.15
C ARG A 84 5.44 -3.80 -10.71
N PHE A 85 4.64 -3.96 -9.66
CA PHE A 85 4.14 -2.86 -8.85
C PHE A 85 5.23 -2.38 -7.90
N VAL A 86 5.23 -1.11 -7.60
CA VAL A 86 6.08 -0.47 -6.59
C VAL A 86 5.21 0.39 -5.69
N SER A 87 5.53 0.42 -4.40
CA SER A 87 4.84 1.27 -3.43
C SER A 87 5.80 1.75 -2.37
N THR A 88 5.54 2.95 -1.86
CA THR A 88 6.24 3.52 -0.70
C THR A 88 5.22 3.98 0.33
N TRP A 89 5.62 3.95 1.60
CA TRP A 89 4.82 4.45 2.71
C TRP A 89 5.68 5.17 3.72
N VAL A 90 5.19 6.31 4.19
CA VAL A 90 5.70 7.04 5.36
C VAL A 90 4.53 7.48 6.23
N ASP A 91 4.75 7.58 7.53
CA ASP A 91 3.74 8.08 8.47
C ASP A 91 4.36 8.93 9.59
N CYS A 92 3.49 9.57 10.35
CA CYS A 92 3.90 10.50 11.41
C CYS A 92 4.36 9.81 12.71
N MET A 93 4.26 8.47 12.81
CA MET A 93 4.59 7.73 14.02
C MET A 93 5.97 7.05 13.94
N SER A 94 6.55 6.98 12.74
CA SER A 94 7.78 6.24 12.50
C SER A 94 8.72 6.98 11.55
N PRO A 95 10.02 7.11 11.86
CA PRO A 95 11.02 7.70 10.95
C PRO A 95 11.53 6.65 9.95
N VAL A 96 10.62 5.83 9.40
CA VAL A 96 10.96 4.72 8.50
C VAL A 96 10.23 4.90 7.19
N LEU A 97 10.94 4.75 6.08
CA LEU A 97 10.34 4.63 4.76
C LEU A 97 10.20 3.16 4.42
N PHE A 98 8.97 2.74 4.16
CA PHE A 98 8.70 1.42 3.59
C PHE A 98 8.75 1.50 2.07
N HIS A 99 9.40 0.54 1.46
CA HIS A 99 9.43 0.35 0.01
C HIS A 99 9.07 -1.09 -0.32
N PHE A 100 8.03 -1.26 -1.13
CA PHE A 100 7.51 -2.57 -1.52
C PHE A 100 7.56 -2.72 -3.02
N THR A 101 7.85 -3.93 -3.47
CA THR A 101 7.72 -4.32 -4.87
C THR A 101 7.04 -5.68 -4.98
N GLY A 102 6.31 -5.90 -6.06
CA GLY A 102 5.64 -7.17 -6.26
C GLY A 102 4.81 -7.26 -7.51
N LYS A 103 3.93 -8.24 -7.54
CA LYS A 103 3.13 -8.59 -8.72
C LYS A 103 1.69 -8.90 -8.35
N GLU A 104 0.84 -8.80 -9.36
CA GLU A 104 -0.52 -9.28 -9.28
C GLU A 104 -0.56 -10.81 -9.35
N LYS A 105 -1.38 -11.42 -8.49
CA LYS A 105 -1.70 -12.84 -8.47
C LYS A 105 -3.22 -13.00 -8.41
N GLY A 106 -3.85 -13.21 -9.56
CA GLY A 106 -5.31 -13.22 -9.67
C GLY A 106 -5.90 -11.83 -9.37
N ASP A 107 -6.74 -11.74 -8.35
CA ASP A 107 -7.39 -10.50 -7.90
C ASP A 107 -6.61 -9.74 -6.83
N THR A 108 -5.39 -10.18 -6.54
CA THR A 108 -4.59 -9.69 -5.41
C THR A 108 -3.21 -9.23 -5.88
N ILE A 109 -2.84 -8.01 -5.52
CA ILE A 109 -1.46 -7.52 -5.65
C ILE A 109 -0.72 -7.95 -4.38
N VAL A 110 0.40 -8.65 -4.56
CA VAL A 110 1.27 -9.10 -3.47
C VAL A 110 2.61 -8.42 -3.61
N MET A 111 3.01 -7.67 -2.60
CA MET A 111 4.30 -6.97 -2.58
C MET A 111 5.06 -7.27 -1.30
N GLU A 112 6.38 -7.21 -1.39
CA GLU A 112 7.29 -7.46 -0.29
C GLU A 112 8.33 -6.34 -0.19
N GLY A 113 8.85 -6.14 1.00
CA GLY A 113 9.92 -5.18 1.27
C GLY A 113 10.50 -5.37 2.66
N GLU A 114 11.67 -4.84 2.88
CA GLU A 114 12.33 -4.84 4.18
C GLU A 114 12.30 -3.45 4.77
N ALA A 115 12.03 -3.35 6.07
CA ALA A 115 12.04 -2.09 6.80
C ALA A 115 12.46 -2.29 8.24
N PHE A 116 13.08 -1.27 8.82
CA PHE A 116 13.45 -1.28 10.23
C PHE A 116 12.21 -1.21 11.12
N SER A 117 12.13 -2.10 12.09
CA SER A 117 11.09 -2.10 13.10
C SER A 117 11.60 -1.46 14.38
N CYS A 118 10.95 -0.36 14.79
CA CYS A 118 11.27 0.30 16.07
C CYS A 118 10.91 -0.59 17.28
N MET A 119 9.97 -1.52 17.12
CA MET A 119 9.57 -2.43 18.18
C MET A 119 10.59 -3.52 18.45
N THR A 120 11.11 -4.15 17.38
CA THR A 120 12.09 -5.25 17.50
C THR A 120 13.55 -4.77 17.42
N GLN A 121 13.77 -3.49 17.09
CA GLN A 121 15.09 -2.90 16.85
C GLN A 121 15.90 -3.66 15.79
N SER A 122 15.22 -4.17 14.76
CA SER A 122 15.80 -4.95 13.67
C SER A 122 15.09 -4.70 12.35
N VAL A 123 15.76 -5.04 11.25
CA VAL A 123 15.12 -5.03 9.93
C VAL A 123 14.25 -6.28 9.80
N LEU A 124 12.98 -6.10 9.48
CA LEU A 124 12.01 -7.16 9.25
C LEU A 124 11.58 -7.17 7.79
N ARG A 125 11.34 -8.36 7.27
CA ARG A 125 10.65 -8.55 5.99
C ARG A 125 9.16 -8.35 6.20
N HIS A 126 8.56 -7.50 5.37
CA HIS A 126 7.12 -7.26 5.34
C HIS A 126 6.55 -7.77 4.03
N ARG A 127 5.34 -8.30 4.10
CA ARG A 127 4.53 -8.67 2.96
C ARG A 127 3.19 -7.97 3.05
N ILE A 128 2.78 -7.32 1.98
CA ILE A 128 1.47 -6.69 1.89
C ILE A 128 0.66 -7.35 0.77
N THR A 129 -0.62 -7.45 0.98
CA THR A 129 -1.58 -7.91 -0.03
C THR A 129 -2.67 -6.88 -0.20
N GLU A 130 -3.06 -6.64 -1.42
CA GLU A 130 -4.17 -5.78 -1.76
C GLU A 130 -5.12 -6.54 -2.67
N LYS A 131 -6.24 -7.01 -2.11
CA LYS A 131 -7.26 -7.76 -2.82
C LYS A 131 -8.33 -6.81 -3.36
N HIS A 132 -8.47 -6.79 -4.66
CA HIS A 132 -9.54 -6.08 -5.35
C HIS A 132 -10.81 -6.92 -5.33
N ILE A 133 -11.87 -6.43 -4.69
CA ILE A 133 -13.17 -7.11 -4.61
C ILE A 133 -14.11 -6.54 -5.68
N SER A 134 -14.19 -5.21 -5.75
CA SER A 134 -14.97 -4.47 -6.73
C SER A 134 -14.44 -3.05 -6.87
N LYS A 135 -15.01 -2.25 -7.76
CA LYS A 135 -14.69 -0.81 -7.87
C LYS A 135 -14.93 -0.02 -6.58
N ASN A 136 -15.73 -0.57 -5.68
CA ASN A 136 -16.15 0.09 -4.44
C ASN A 136 -15.62 -0.59 -3.18
N GLU A 137 -14.85 -1.68 -3.31
CA GLU A 137 -14.40 -2.47 -2.17
C GLU A 137 -13.07 -3.14 -2.44
N ARG A 138 -12.15 -3.05 -1.47
CA ARG A 138 -10.86 -3.73 -1.47
C ARG A 138 -10.40 -4.03 -0.05
N ILE A 139 -9.52 -5.00 0.11
CA ILE A 139 -8.93 -5.39 1.40
C ILE A 139 -7.41 -5.33 1.28
N PHE A 140 -6.80 -4.61 2.21
CA PHE A 140 -5.35 -4.57 2.39
C PHE A 140 -4.98 -5.34 3.66
N GLU A 141 -3.93 -6.16 3.57
CA GLU A 141 -3.36 -6.83 4.74
C GLU A 141 -1.84 -6.64 4.76
N MET A 142 -1.28 -6.51 5.95
CA MET A 142 0.16 -6.44 6.17
C MET A 142 0.60 -7.53 7.14
N PHE A 143 1.70 -8.18 6.78
CA PHE A 143 2.36 -9.23 7.55
C PHE A 143 3.83 -8.86 7.75
N ALA A 144 4.40 -9.29 8.86
CA ALA A 144 5.84 -9.20 9.12
C ALA A 144 6.41 -10.55 9.50
N THR A 145 7.61 -10.86 9.02
CA THR A 145 8.37 -12.02 9.46
C THR A 145 9.21 -11.62 10.67
N MET A 146 8.92 -12.22 11.80
CA MET A 146 9.57 -11.94 13.07
C MET A 146 10.96 -12.58 13.13
N PRO A 147 11.85 -12.17 14.07
CA PRO A 147 13.20 -12.73 14.20
C PRO A 147 13.25 -14.25 14.38
N ASP A 148 12.19 -14.88 14.93
CA ASP A 148 12.05 -16.33 15.05
C ASP A 148 11.62 -17.03 13.75
N GLY A 149 11.43 -16.27 12.65
CA GLY A 149 11.01 -16.76 11.34
C GLY A 149 9.51 -16.92 11.17
N LYS A 150 8.68 -16.63 12.17
CA LYS A 150 7.23 -16.69 12.06
C LYS A 150 6.69 -15.44 11.39
N GLU A 151 5.79 -15.63 10.43
CA GLU A 151 5.02 -14.54 9.84
C GLU A 151 3.80 -14.26 10.71
N ILE A 152 3.62 -13.00 11.09
CA ILE A 152 2.47 -12.54 11.86
C ILE A 152 1.71 -11.47 11.07
N LYS A 153 0.40 -11.47 11.22
CA LYS A 153 -0.45 -10.42 10.67
C LYS A 153 -0.35 -9.17 11.55
N MET A 154 -0.05 -8.04 10.93
CA MET A 154 0.10 -6.74 11.60
C MET A 154 -1.15 -5.89 11.48
N MET A 155 -1.82 -5.95 10.31
CA MET A 155 -2.91 -5.03 9.98
C MET A 155 -3.85 -5.66 8.95
N THR A 156 -5.13 -5.31 9.06
CA THR A 156 -6.14 -5.48 8.02
C THR A 156 -6.90 -4.17 7.85
N ASN A 157 -6.94 -3.66 6.65
CA ASN A 157 -7.75 -2.51 6.27
C ASN A 157 -8.83 -2.95 5.28
N HIS A 158 -10.08 -2.74 5.63
CA HIS A 158 -11.20 -2.96 4.74
C HIS A 158 -11.67 -1.61 4.20
N TYR A 159 -11.49 -1.42 2.90
CA TYR A 159 -11.81 -0.19 2.18
C TYR A 159 -13.17 -0.29 1.51
N ARG A 160 -13.98 0.72 1.73
CA ARG A 160 -15.23 0.94 1.00
C ARG A 160 -15.28 2.36 0.46
N ARG A 161 -15.75 2.51 -0.77
CA ARG A 161 -15.88 3.81 -1.41
C ARG A 161 -16.75 4.74 -0.55
N ALA A 162 -16.27 5.95 -0.32
CA ALA A 162 -17.01 6.96 0.45
C ALA A 162 -18.12 7.61 -0.37
#